data_033a2e8ed7ed18e48f1ad0ed016d3971
#
_entry.id   033a2e8ed7ed18e48f1ad0ed016d3971
#
_cell.length_a   1.000
_cell.length_b   1.000
_cell.length_c   1.000
_cell.angle_alpha   90.00
_cell.angle_beta   90.00
_cell.angle_gamma   90.00
#
_symmetry.space_group_name_H-M   'P 1'
#
loop_
_entity.id
_entity.type
_entity.pdbx_description
1 polymer ?
#
loop_
_entity_poly.entity_id
_entity_poly.type
_entity_poly.pdbx_seq_one_letter_code
_entity_poly.pdbx_strand_id
1 'polypeptide(L)'
;EALTNTRGSFDEVVAVIATAEEAEALKNDNRVLDVEVPPDDIPDSGMELYAVQSGDFTKTNSSSGSHLPWAIHRCSRTTNDYGTGTTVSGDYEYNLDGTGVDVVIQDSGIQADHPDFNDADGNSRVTSINWATESGLSFTQSANHDRDYHGHGTHCAGTAASLT
;
A
#
# COMPACT_ATOMS: atom_id res chain seq x y z
N GLU A 1 -34.98 9.54 4.23
CA GLU A 1 -35.05 10.65 3.25
C GLU A 1 -34.03 10.41 2.17
N ALA A 2 -34.48 10.23 0.94
CA ALA A 2 -33.61 10.03 -0.20
C ALA A 2 -32.84 11.32 -0.51
N LEU A 3 -31.54 11.25 -0.52
CA LEU A 3 -30.68 12.36 -0.93
C LEU A 3 -30.71 12.52 -2.44
N THR A 4 -30.86 13.74 -2.88
CA THR A 4 -31.05 14.11 -4.28
C THR A 4 -29.79 14.02 -5.11
N ASN A 5 -29.96 13.42 -6.24
CA ASN A 5 -29.11 13.10 -7.37
C ASN A 5 -28.50 14.33 -8.08
N THR A 6 -27.19 14.30 -8.36
CA THR A 6 -26.54 15.17 -9.35
C THR A 6 -25.86 14.31 -10.43
N ARG A 7 -26.43 14.32 -11.64
CA ARG A 7 -25.95 13.59 -12.81
C ARG A 7 -24.57 14.03 -13.26
N GLY A 8 -23.61 13.10 -13.28
CA GLY A 8 -22.39 13.14 -14.05
C GLY A 8 -22.32 11.95 -15.02
N SER A 9 -21.42 11.96 -15.99
CA SER A 9 -21.25 10.92 -17.02
C SER A 9 -20.48 9.68 -16.53
N PHE A 10 -20.38 9.48 -15.23
CA PHE A 10 -19.79 8.31 -14.57
C PHE A 10 -20.83 7.70 -13.64
N ASP A 11 -20.65 6.44 -13.28
CA ASP A 11 -21.52 5.73 -12.35
C ASP A 11 -21.74 6.58 -11.09
N GLU A 12 -23.01 6.75 -10.75
CA GLU A 12 -23.40 7.68 -9.70
C GLU A 12 -23.24 7.02 -8.33
N VAL A 13 -22.52 7.66 -7.44
CA VAL A 13 -22.43 7.26 -6.04
C VAL A 13 -23.49 8.02 -5.25
N VAL A 14 -24.38 7.30 -4.58
CA VAL A 14 -25.45 7.86 -3.77
C VAL A 14 -25.32 7.34 -2.34
N ALA A 15 -25.20 8.24 -1.37
CA ALA A 15 -25.26 7.87 0.04
C ALA A 15 -26.70 7.73 0.49
N VAL A 16 -27.06 6.60 1.07
CA VAL A 16 -28.39 6.30 1.61
C VAL A 16 -28.28 5.82 3.05
N ILE A 17 -29.27 6.16 3.86
CA ILE A 17 -29.41 5.55 5.19
C ILE A 17 -30.32 4.33 5.00
N ALA A 18 -29.77 3.16 5.25
CA ALA A 18 -30.44 1.89 5.06
C ALA A 18 -30.20 0.95 6.25
N THR A 19 -31.16 0.06 6.48
CA THR A 19 -30.93 -1.08 7.39
C THR A 19 -30.04 -2.13 6.72
N ALA A 20 -29.50 -3.06 7.48
CA ALA A 20 -28.72 -4.16 6.93
C ALA A 20 -29.50 -5.01 5.91
N GLU A 21 -30.81 -5.19 6.13
CA GLU A 21 -31.69 -5.91 5.20
C GLU A 21 -31.91 -5.15 3.90
N GLU A 22 -32.08 -3.83 3.97
CA GLU A 22 -32.20 -2.96 2.80
C GLU A 22 -30.88 -2.88 2.02
N ALA A 23 -29.74 -2.79 2.70
CA ALA A 23 -28.43 -2.82 2.06
C ALA A 23 -28.18 -4.14 1.31
N GLU A 24 -28.56 -5.28 1.90
CA GLU A 24 -28.44 -6.58 1.24
C GLU A 24 -29.41 -6.70 0.05
N ALA A 25 -30.60 -6.11 0.13
CA ALA A 25 -31.53 -6.04 -0.99
C ALA A 25 -30.97 -5.19 -2.14
N LEU A 26 -30.27 -4.09 -1.83
CA LEU A 26 -29.59 -3.24 -2.81
C LEU A 26 -28.44 -3.97 -3.52
N LYS A 27 -27.64 -4.76 -2.83
CA LYS A 27 -26.59 -5.58 -3.44
C LYS A 27 -27.11 -6.56 -4.50
N ASN A 28 -28.35 -7.01 -4.33
CA ASN A 28 -29.00 -7.93 -5.26
C ASN A 28 -29.76 -7.22 -6.39
N ASP A 29 -29.80 -5.89 -6.42
CA ASP A 29 -30.44 -5.12 -7.50
C ASP A 29 -29.46 -4.94 -8.66
N ASN A 30 -29.82 -5.42 -9.85
CA ASN A 30 -28.96 -5.36 -11.04
C ASN A 30 -28.64 -3.95 -11.56
N ARG A 31 -29.26 -2.92 -11.00
CA ARG A 31 -28.99 -1.51 -11.26
C ARG A 31 -27.94 -0.92 -10.33
N VAL A 32 -27.58 -1.65 -9.28
CA VAL A 32 -26.58 -1.26 -8.27
C VAL A 32 -25.31 -2.00 -8.56
N LEU A 33 -24.22 -1.27 -8.73
CA LEU A 33 -22.91 -1.84 -9.04
C LEU A 33 -22.27 -2.44 -7.80
N ASP A 34 -22.32 -1.70 -6.70
CA ASP A 34 -21.78 -2.12 -5.41
C ASP A 34 -22.47 -1.34 -4.27
N VAL A 35 -22.40 -1.87 -3.06
CA VAL A 35 -22.89 -1.23 -1.83
C VAL A 35 -21.77 -1.26 -0.80
N GLU A 36 -21.26 -0.07 -0.50
CA GLU A 36 -20.21 0.10 0.49
C GLU A 36 -20.75 0.79 1.75
N VAL A 37 -20.22 0.41 2.89
CA VAL A 37 -20.46 1.13 4.14
C VAL A 37 -19.38 2.19 4.28
N PRO A 38 -19.75 3.47 4.55
CA PRO A 38 -18.76 4.49 4.82
C PRO A 38 -17.80 4.07 5.94
N PRO A 39 -16.50 4.38 5.84
CA PRO A 39 -15.52 4.00 6.86
C PRO A 39 -15.88 4.43 8.29
N ASP A 40 -16.52 5.59 8.42
CA ASP A 40 -16.94 6.13 9.72
C ASP A 40 -18.14 5.39 10.33
N ASP A 41 -18.91 4.68 9.50
CA ASP A 41 -20.09 3.90 9.91
C ASP A 41 -19.79 2.40 10.05
N ILE A 42 -18.59 1.96 9.68
CA ILE A 42 -18.14 0.61 9.99
C ILE A 42 -18.02 0.53 11.51
N PRO A 43 -18.85 -0.30 12.19
CA PRO A 43 -18.67 -0.49 13.62
C PRO A 43 -17.19 -0.81 13.84
N ASP A 44 -16.60 -0.21 14.86
CA ASP A 44 -15.28 -0.64 15.33
C ASP A 44 -15.39 -2.13 15.66
N SER A 45 -15.28 -2.94 14.62
CA SER A 45 -15.57 -4.38 14.63
C SER A 45 -14.46 -5.13 15.33
N GLY A 46 -13.76 -4.42 16.25
CA GLY A 46 -12.64 -4.98 16.94
C GLY A 46 -11.59 -5.45 15.93
N MET A 47 -11.30 -4.65 14.93
CA MET A 47 -10.11 -4.86 14.12
C MET A 47 -8.94 -4.78 15.09
N GLU A 48 -8.59 -5.94 15.66
CA GLU A 48 -7.46 -6.02 16.56
C GLU A 48 -6.24 -5.56 15.77
N LEU A 49 -5.45 -4.69 16.38
CA LEU A 49 -4.17 -4.30 15.81
C LEU A 49 -3.37 -5.56 15.53
N TYR A 50 -2.99 -5.76 14.29
CA TYR A 50 -2.19 -6.91 13.90
C TYR A 50 -0.81 -6.84 14.54
N ALA A 51 -0.19 -5.67 14.47
CA ALA A 51 1.11 -5.43 15.06
C ALA A 51 1.32 -3.96 15.43
N VAL A 52 2.27 -3.77 16.34
CA VAL A 52 2.79 -2.47 16.74
C VAL A 52 4.30 -2.47 16.55
N GLN A 53 4.81 -1.51 15.81
CA GLN A 53 6.24 -1.28 15.68
C GLN A 53 6.64 -0.08 16.54
N SER A 54 7.41 -0.33 17.59
CA SER A 54 7.84 0.69 18.56
C SER A 54 9.30 1.00 18.38
N GLY A 55 9.68 2.26 18.50
CA GLY A 55 11.07 2.68 18.44
C GLY A 55 11.27 4.14 18.07
N ASP A 56 12.46 4.44 17.61
CA ASP A 56 12.86 5.77 17.17
C ASP A 56 12.67 5.92 15.66
N PHE A 57 11.68 6.71 15.29
CA PHE A 57 11.42 7.08 13.90
C PHE A 57 12.25 8.31 13.53
N THR A 58 13.16 8.18 12.58
CA THR A 58 14.12 9.23 12.28
C THR A 58 14.15 9.62 10.81
N LYS A 59 14.37 10.93 10.55
CA LYS A 59 14.64 11.50 9.22
C LYS A 59 16.09 11.31 8.78
N THR A 60 16.96 10.93 9.67
CA THR A 60 18.39 10.80 9.37
C THR A 60 18.76 9.33 9.23
N ASN A 61 19.49 9.00 8.17
CA ASN A 61 20.12 7.70 8.08
C ASN A 61 21.19 7.59 9.17
N SER A 62 20.97 6.69 10.09
CA SER A 62 22.00 6.29 11.05
C SER A 62 22.55 4.94 10.63
N SER A 63 23.86 4.85 10.48
CA SER A 63 24.55 3.59 10.19
C SER A 63 24.60 2.64 11.39
N SER A 64 24.01 3.01 12.50
CA SER A 64 24.03 2.23 13.73
C SER A 64 22.61 1.92 14.22
N GLY A 65 22.11 0.75 13.88
CA GLY A 65 20.99 0.11 14.58
C GLY A 65 19.59 0.54 14.12
N SER A 66 18.63 -0.07 14.68
CA SER A 66 17.19 -0.09 14.48
C SER A 66 16.48 1.28 14.47
N HIS A 67 16.76 2.10 13.47
CA HIS A 67 15.98 3.30 13.24
C HIS A 67 14.88 3.01 12.24
N LEU A 68 13.66 3.33 12.64
CA LEU A 68 12.48 3.17 11.81
C LEU A 68 12.30 4.37 10.85
N PRO A 69 11.75 4.16 9.66
CA PRO A 69 11.50 5.25 8.72
C PRO A 69 10.52 6.26 9.30
N TRP A 70 10.92 7.53 9.39
CA TRP A 70 10.09 8.60 9.92
C TRP A 70 8.77 8.80 9.13
N ALA A 71 8.80 8.48 7.83
CA ALA A 71 7.68 8.74 6.95
C ALA A 71 6.43 7.95 7.34
N ILE A 72 6.57 6.68 7.71
CA ILE A 72 5.43 5.85 8.14
C ILE A 72 4.79 6.41 9.41
N HIS A 73 5.59 6.77 10.40
CA HIS A 73 5.09 7.41 11.62
C HIS A 73 4.43 8.75 11.32
N ARG A 74 5.03 9.57 10.43
CA ARG A 74 4.47 10.87 10.07
C ARG A 74 3.14 10.76 9.33
N CYS A 75 3.00 9.78 8.43
CA CYS A 75 1.76 9.54 7.69
C CYS A 75 0.61 9.04 8.57
N SER A 76 0.91 8.38 9.69
CA SER A 76 -0.10 7.88 10.64
C SER A 76 -0.56 8.94 11.66
N ARG A 77 -0.03 10.16 11.63
CA ARG A 77 -0.30 11.21 12.61
C ARG A 77 -0.92 12.44 11.97
N THR A 78 -1.92 13.01 12.64
CA THR A 78 -2.53 14.28 12.26
C THR A 78 -1.69 15.50 12.65
N THR A 79 -0.82 15.35 13.65
CA THR A 79 0.10 16.37 14.15
C THR A 79 1.54 16.09 13.71
N ASN A 80 2.36 17.13 13.65
CA ASN A 80 3.78 16.99 13.38
C ASN A 80 4.57 16.92 14.70
N ASP A 81 4.72 15.72 15.23
CA ASP A 81 5.39 15.49 16.51
C ASP A 81 6.91 15.75 16.44
N TYR A 82 7.46 15.80 15.22
CA TYR A 82 8.89 16.12 15.02
C TYR A 82 9.22 17.60 15.27
N GLY A 83 8.26 18.51 15.02
CA GLY A 83 8.54 19.95 15.07
C GLY A 83 9.75 20.31 14.19
N THR A 84 10.81 20.82 14.80
CA THR A 84 12.11 21.09 14.16
C THR A 84 13.12 19.93 14.33
N GLY A 85 12.75 18.88 15.07
CA GLY A 85 13.58 17.71 15.34
C GLY A 85 13.64 16.74 14.18
N THR A 86 14.51 15.75 14.33
CA THR A 86 14.73 14.71 13.32
C THR A 86 14.28 13.33 13.78
N THR A 87 14.01 13.14 15.06
CA THR A 87 13.66 11.83 15.64
C THR A 87 12.52 11.97 16.62
N VAL A 88 11.61 11.02 16.60
CA VAL A 88 10.51 10.86 17.55
C VAL A 88 10.44 9.41 17.98
N SER A 89 10.44 9.17 19.28
CA SER A 89 10.15 7.86 19.85
C SER A 89 8.64 7.66 19.93
N GLY A 90 8.16 6.53 19.49
CA GLY A 90 6.71 6.24 19.49
C GLY A 90 6.37 4.90 18.89
N ASP A 91 5.10 4.77 18.55
CA ASP A 91 4.51 3.55 18.01
C ASP A 91 3.90 3.81 16.63
N TYR A 92 4.08 2.84 15.74
CA TYR A 92 3.34 2.71 14.50
C TYR A 92 2.49 1.46 14.56
N GLU A 93 1.19 1.65 14.50
CA GLU A 93 0.18 0.60 14.59
C GLU A 93 -0.31 0.27 13.18
N TYR A 94 -0.43 -1.02 12.85
CA TYR A 94 -0.94 -1.47 11.56
C TYR A 94 -1.68 -2.79 11.65
N ASN A 95 -2.70 -2.95 10.81
CA ASN A 95 -3.57 -4.12 10.77
C ASN A 95 -3.26 -5.05 9.60
N LEU A 96 -2.58 -4.55 8.57
CA LEU A 96 -2.26 -5.28 7.35
C LEU A 96 -0.77 -5.15 7.06
N ASP A 97 -0.11 -6.24 6.79
CA ASP A 97 1.33 -6.33 6.50
C ASP A 97 1.66 -6.62 5.04
N GLY A 98 0.62 -6.72 4.20
CA GLY A 98 0.79 -7.03 2.78
C GLY A 98 1.05 -8.51 2.48
N THR A 99 0.94 -9.40 3.46
CA THR A 99 1.11 -10.83 3.23
C THR A 99 0.15 -11.32 2.12
N GLY A 100 0.71 -11.98 1.11
CA GLY A 100 -0.03 -12.49 -0.04
C GLY A 100 -0.41 -11.44 -1.08
N VAL A 101 0.14 -10.23 -1.00
CA VAL A 101 -0.08 -9.15 -1.97
C VAL A 101 1.18 -8.92 -2.80
N ASP A 102 1.02 -8.97 -4.12
CA ASP A 102 2.08 -8.60 -5.06
C ASP A 102 2.04 -7.09 -5.35
N VAL A 103 3.20 -6.44 -5.29
CA VAL A 103 3.35 -5.03 -5.66
C VAL A 103 4.07 -4.94 -7.00
N VAL A 104 3.41 -4.42 -8.01
CA VAL A 104 3.99 -4.24 -9.34
C VAL A 104 4.61 -2.85 -9.45
N ILE A 105 5.91 -2.80 -9.72
CA ILE A 105 6.66 -1.56 -9.93
C ILE A 105 7.02 -1.45 -11.42
N GLN A 106 6.43 -0.49 -12.10
CA GLN A 106 6.76 -0.14 -13.49
C GLN A 106 7.61 1.13 -13.48
N ASP A 107 8.94 0.97 -13.52
CA ASP A 107 9.90 2.05 -13.33
C ASP A 107 11.20 1.79 -14.12
N SER A 108 12.33 2.32 -13.63
CA SER A 108 13.65 2.20 -14.28
C SER A 108 14.31 0.84 -14.15
N GLY A 109 13.70 -0.11 -13.48
CA GLY A 109 14.23 -1.42 -13.15
C GLY A 109 14.33 -1.63 -11.64
N ILE A 110 14.99 -2.73 -11.25
CA ILE A 110 15.19 -3.09 -9.84
C ILE A 110 16.56 -3.74 -9.63
N GLN A 111 17.19 -3.44 -8.50
CA GLN A 111 18.33 -4.20 -7.98
C GLN A 111 17.78 -5.42 -7.21
N ALA A 112 17.49 -6.49 -7.93
CA ALA A 112 16.81 -7.68 -7.40
C ALA A 112 17.65 -8.46 -6.37
N ASP A 113 18.96 -8.25 -6.33
CA ASP A 113 19.89 -8.83 -5.36
C ASP A 113 20.11 -7.98 -4.11
N HIS A 114 19.35 -6.90 -3.95
CA HIS A 114 19.42 -6.10 -2.72
C HIS A 114 18.85 -6.91 -1.54
N PRO A 115 19.55 -6.97 -0.40
CA PRO A 115 19.15 -7.83 0.73
C PRO A 115 17.77 -7.50 1.31
N ASP A 116 17.30 -6.27 1.20
CA ASP A 116 15.97 -5.86 1.68
C ASP A 116 14.81 -6.48 0.89
N PHE A 117 15.11 -7.07 -0.28
CA PHE A 117 14.13 -7.81 -1.07
C PHE A 117 14.21 -9.33 -0.86
N ASN A 118 15.02 -9.80 0.07
CA ASN A 118 15.08 -11.22 0.36
C ASN A 118 14.00 -11.63 1.36
N ASP A 119 13.58 -12.89 1.28
CA ASP A 119 12.78 -13.53 2.31
C ASP A 119 13.64 -13.95 3.51
N ALA A 120 13.03 -14.58 4.50
CA ALA A 120 13.71 -15.05 5.70
C ALA A 120 14.79 -16.13 5.42
N ASP A 121 14.68 -16.81 4.30
CA ASP A 121 15.62 -17.85 3.86
C ASP A 121 16.74 -17.27 2.98
N GLY A 122 16.72 -15.98 2.71
CA GLY A 122 17.71 -15.26 1.90
C GLY A 122 17.44 -15.30 0.40
N ASN A 123 16.27 -15.78 -0.04
CA ASN A 123 15.90 -15.79 -1.45
C ASN A 123 15.24 -14.48 -1.85
N SER A 124 15.53 -14.01 -3.07
CA SER A 124 14.89 -12.79 -3.57
C SER A 124 13.39 -12.99 -3.75
N ARG A 125 12.59 -12.04 -3.25
CA ARG A 125 11.14 -11.94 -3.46
C ARG A 125 10.80 -11.23 -4.79
N VAL A 126 11.81 -10.74 -5.51
CA VAL A 126 11.60 -10.05 -6.77
C VAL A 126 11.34 -11.05 -7.88
N THR A 127 10.21 -10.88 -8.55
CA THR A 127 9.87 -11.63 -9.77
C THR A 127 9.87 -10.67 -10.95
N SER A 128 10.64 -10.99 -11.97
CA SER A 128 10.65 -10.24 -13.22
C SER A 128 9.58 -10.77 -14.17
N ILE A 129 8.79 -9.88 -14.73
CA ILE A 129 7.77 -10.22 -15.71
C ILE A 129 8.37 -10.10 -17.12
N ASN A 130 8.30 -11.17 -17.90
CA ASN A 130 8.61 -11.10 -19.31
C ASN A 130 7.45 -10.45 -20.07
N TRP A 131 7.40 -9.13 -20.02
CA TRP A 131 6.32 -8.35 -20.61
C TRP A 131 6.22 -8.50 -22.15
N ALA A 132 7.32 -8.84 -22.82
CA ALA A 132 7.31 -9.14 -24.25
C ALA A 132 6.44 -10.37 -24.54
N THR A 133 6.63 -11.44 -23.77
CA THR A 133 5.80 -12.65 -23.87
C THR A 133 4.37 -12.41 -23.43
N GLU A 134 4.19 -11.77 -22.29
CA GLU A 134 2.87 -11.54 -21.70
C GLU A 134 2.00 -10.58 -22.51
N SER A 135 2.60 -9.61 -23.20
CA SER A 135 1.86 -8.68 -24.08
C SER A 135 1.41 -9.29 -25.40
N GLY A 136 1.92 -10.45 -25.76
CA GLY A 136 1.68 -11.07 -27.06
C GLY A 136 2.31 -10.32 -28.24
N LEU A 137 3.18 -9.34 -27.99
CA LEU A 137 3.88 -8.60 -29.03
C LEU A 137 5.11 -9.36 -29.54
N SER A 138 5.39 -9.21 -30.83
CA SER A 138 6.48 -9.92 -31.50
C SER A 138 7.79 -9.14 -31.39
N PHE A 139 8.41 -9.15 -30.22
CA PHE A 139 9.76 -8.60 -30.03
C PHE A 139 10.51 -9.41 -28.96
N THR A 140 11.82 -9.24 -28.90
CA THR A 140 12.66 -9.92 -27.93
C THR A 140 13.02 -8.96 -26.81
N GLN A 141 12.69 -9.33 -25.60
CA GLN A 141 13.04 -8.59 -24.41
C GLN A 141 14.55 -8.74 -24.12
N SER A 142 15.20 -7.65 -23.72
CA SER A 142 16.61 -7.70 -23.31
C SER A 142 16.79 -8.57 -22.07
N ALA A 143 17.88 -9.30 -21.99
CA ALA A 143 18.21 -10.14 -20.83
C ALA A 143 18.35 -9.36 -19.51
N ASN A 144 18.61 -8.05 -19.59
CA ASN A 144 18.77 -7.19 -18.44
C ASN A 144 17.69 -6.07 -18.41
N HIS A 145 16.51 -6.37 -18.94
CA HIS A 145 15.43 -5.39 -19.08
C HIS A 145 14.91 -4.86 -17.75
N ASP A 146 15.06 -5.63 -16.70
CA ASP A 146 14.61 -5.35 -15.33
C ASP A 146 15.70 -4.74 -14.44
N ARG A 147 16.96 -4.71 -14.91
CA ARG A 147 18.05 -4.17 -14.14
C ARG A 147 17.96 -2.65 -14.02
N ASP A 148 18.03 -2.17 -12.78
CA ASP A 148 18.01 -0.75 -12.51
C ASP A 148 19.38 -0.10 -12.73
N TYR A 149 19.46 0.79 -13.72
CA TYR A 149 20.65 1.60 -14.02
C TYR A 149 20.53 3.04 -13.52
N HIS A 150 19.37 3.41 -12.98
CA HIS A 150 19.08 4.75 -12.51
C HIS A 150 18.96 4.83 -10.98
N GLY A 151 18.48 3.76 -10.35
CA GLY A 151 18.25 3.66 -8.90
C GLY A 151 16.84 4.08 -8.45
N HIS A 152 16.07 4.72 -9.32
CA HIS A 152 14.73 5.21 -8.95
C HIS A 152 13.75 4.06 -8.69
N GLY A 153 13.69 3.08 -9.60
CA GLY A 153 12.80 1.93 -9.45
C GLY A 153 13.12 1.09 -8.22
N THR A 154 14.40 0.88 -7.93
CA THR A 154 14.84 0.19 -6.71
C THR A 154 14.41 0.95 -5.45
N HIS A 155 14.54 2.28 -5.45
CA HIS A 155 14.09 3.12 -4.33
C HIS A 155 12.57 3.05 -4.14
N CYS A 156 11.79 3.13 -5.21
CA CYS A 156 10.34 2.99 -5.16
C CYS A 156 9.92 1.62 -4.62
N ALA A 157 10.56 0.55 -5.12
CA ALA A 157 10.31 -0.81 -4.65
C ALA A 157 10.67 -0.98 -3.15
N GLY A 158 11.79 -0.41 -2.72
CA GLY A 158 12.19 -0.41 -1.32
C GLY A 158 11.17 0.32 -0.43
N THR A 159 10.68 1.47 -0.87
CA THR A 159 9.66 2.21 -0.12
C THR A 159 8.35 1.43 0.02
N ALA A 160 7.99 0.64 -0.99
CA ALA A 160 6.71 -0.07 -1.03
C ALA A 160 6.76 -1.47 -0.41
N ALA A 161 7.90 -2.16 -0.46
CA ALA A 161 7.96 -3.61 -0.21
C ALA A 161 9.28 -4.11 0.42
N SER A 162 10.14 -3.24 0.97
CA SER A 162 11.31 -3.71 1.74
C SER A 162 10.87 -4.33 3.07
N LEU A 163 11.73 -5.18 3.64
CA LEU A 163 11.49 -5.80 4.95
C LEU A 163 12.09 -5.02 6.13
N THR A 164 12.83 -3.94 5.85
CA THR A 164 13.52 -3.13 6.87
C THR A 164 13.12 -1.66 6.79
#